data_a23a706677cf08e6b31d40416c79ca66
#
_entry.id   a23a706677cf08e6b31d40416c79ca66
#
_cell.length_a   1.000
_cell.length_b   1.000
_cell.length_c   1.000
_cell.angle_alpha   90.00
_cell.angle_beta   90.00
_cell.angle_gamma   90.00
#
_symmetry.space_group_name_H-M   'P 1'
#
loop_
_entity.id
_entity.type
_entity.pdbx_description
1 polymer ?
#
loop_
_entity_poly.entity_id
_entity_poly.type
_entity_poly.pdbx_seq_one_letter_code
_entity_poly.pdbx_strand_id
1 'polypeptide(L)'
;MWTNLVNGCHAALSSVVSSPTYTTPRNITIIGGRGRMGRFFTQQLTAAGHNVSILENEDWEYADHLLGSAELVIVSVPIKWTVDVIKRASQYLAPTTALCDITSVKTEPVQAMLEYHPGPVMGLHPMFGPNVKSFAQEKVVACPGRQDDSFEWLLDFIKSQGGEIIVSTPEEHDYMMVIIQATRHFSRFSVGVFLAQEGIDIERSLSMSSPSYRQEIDIIKRLFAQSPHLCVDIMLATQDRCQAIAKLADTYNRLASLVARKDRTALIQEFENAQSFFSEENISSPKLSQENHADRHLSRYRMPVVPNRS
;
A
#
# COMPACT_ATOMS: atom_id res chain seq x y z
N MET A 1 44.66 -1.12 52.29
CA MET A 1 43.60 -1.16 53.30
C MET A 1 42.45 -0.34 52.78
N TRP A 2 41.47 -0.93 52.43
CA TRP A 2 40.10 -1.21 52.71
C TRP A 2 39.42 -1.77 51.47
N THR A 3 39.13 -3.03 51.53
CA THR A 3 38.17 -3.84 50.81
C THR A 3 36.77 -3.49 51.31
N ASN A 4 35.77 -3.49 50.41
CA ASN A 4 34.56 -4.29 50.50
C ASN A 4 33.36 -3.65 49.79
N LEU A 5 32.82 -4.45 48.91
CA LEU A 5 31.39 -4.83 48.80
C LEU A 5 30.36 -3.78 48.41
N VAL A 6 29.88 -3.85 47.18
CA VAL A 6 28.43 -3.87 46.98
C VAL A 6 28.08 -4.85 45.82
N ASN A 7 27.50 -5.97 46.20
CA ASN A 7 26.68 -6.80 45.35
C ASN A 7 25.39 -6.04 45.00
N GLY A 8 25.16 -5.73 43.74
CA GLY A 8 23.93 -5.15 43.23
C GLY A 8 23.31 -6.05 42.15
N CYS A 9 22.21 -6.66 42.50
CA CYS A 9 21.39 -7.55 41.67
C CYS A 9 21.14 -7.01 40.26
N HIS A 10 21.66 -7.67 39.25
CA HIS A 10 21.09 -7.61 37.89
C HIS A 10 19.78 -8.44 37.90
N ALA A 11 18.67 -7.78 38.17
CA ALA A 11 17.39 -8.28 37.83
C ALA A 11 17.24 -8.14 36.31
N ALA A 12 17.46 -9.23 35.59
CA ALA A 12 17.08 -9.34 34.19
C ALA A 12 15.55 -9.25 34.13
N LEU A 13 15.05 -8.09 33.75
CA LEU A 13 13.68 -7.95 33.26
C LEU A 13 13.59 -8.68 31.90
N SER A 14 13.39 -9.99 31.94
CA SER A 14 12.83 -10.72 30.80
C SER A 14 11.40 -10.21 30.64
N SER A 15 11.20 -9.25 29.74
CA SER A 15 9.88 -8.95 29.21
C SER A 15 9.35 -10.22 28.55
N VAL A 16 8.53 -10.95 29.26
CA VAL A 16 7.69 -12.00 28.71
C VAL A 16 6.77 -11.28 27.73
N VAL A 17 7.15 -11.31 26.45
CA VAL A 17 6.22 -11.04 25.36
C VAL A 17 5.19 -12.14 25.46
N SER A 18 4.05 -11.83 26.09
CA SER A 18 2.89 -12.71 26.10
C SER A 18 2.48 -12.92 24.65
N SER A 19 2.71 -14.11 24.13
CA SER A 19 2.17 -14.54 22.84
C SER A 19 0.66 -14.30 22.88
N PRO A 20 0.09 -13.59 21.88
CA PRO A 20 -1.34 -13.40 21.83
C PRO A 20 -2.00 -14.77 21.73
N THR A 21 -2.86 -15.08 22.69
CA THR A 21 -3.65 -16.31 22.71
C THR A 21 -4.72 -16.23 21.62
N TYR A 22 -4.38 -16.61 20.39
CA TYR A 22 -5.39 -16.92 19.38
C TYR A 22 -6.03 -18.23 19.77
N THR A 23 -7.26 -18.16 20.28
CA THR A 23 -7.93 -19.27 20.97
C THR A 23 -8.54 -20.29 20.01
N THR A 24 -8.61 -20.01 18.69
CA THR A 24 -9.22 -20.95 17.74
C THR A 24 -8.54 -20.84 16.35
N PRO A 25 -7.93 -21.93 15.84
CA PRO A 25 -7.46 -21.99 14.46
C PRO A 25 -8.61 -21.70 13.48
N ARG A 26 -8.38 -20.85 12.48
CA ARG A 26 -9.33 -20.52 11.43
C ARG A 26 -8.91 -21.15 10.12
N ASN A 27 -9.87 -21.51 9.29
CA ASN A 27 -9.64 -21.95 7.92
C ASN A 27 -9.54 -20.73 7.00
N ILE A 28 -8.39 -20.50 6.41
CA ILE A 28 -8.11 -19.34 5.59
C ILE A 28 -7.66 -19.81 4.20
N THR A 29 -8.23 -19.25 3.15
CA THR A 29 -7.75 -19.50 1.79
C THR A 29 -7.17 -18.23 1.18
N ILE A 30 -5.95 -18.31 0.66
CA ILE A 30 -5.27 -17.19 -0.01
C ILE A 30 -5.23 -17.49 -1.52
N ILE A 31 -5.97 -16.70 -2.30
CA ILE A 31 -5.93 -16.76 -3.75
C ILE A 31 -4.70 -15.98 -4.23
N GLY A 32 -3.78 -16.67 -4.91
CA GLY A 32 -2.47 -16.12 -5.24
C GLY A 32 -1.45 -16.20 -4.10
N GLY A 33 -1.62 -17.18 -3.21
CA GLY A 33 -0.78 -17.39 -2.02
C GLY A 33 0.69 -17.69 -2.31
N ARG A 34 1.03 -18.16 -3.52
CA ARG A 34 2.43 -18.37 -3.97
C ARG A 34 3.08 -17.09 -4.49
N GLY A 35 2.30 -16.01 -4.72
CA GLY A 35 2.79 -14.69 -5.03
C GLY A 35 3.61 -14.08 -3.87
N ARG A 36 4.34 -13.00 -4.13
CA ARG A 36 5.25 -12.41 -3.11
C ARG A 36 4.50 -11.98 -1.84
N MET A 37 3.41 -11.20 -1.97
CA MET A 37 2.61 -10.76 -0.83
C MET A 37 1.75 -11.90 -0.27
N GLY A 38 1.20 -12.76 -1.13
CA GLY A 38 0.47 -13.94 -0.71
C GLY A 38 1.32 -14.84 0.20
N ARG A 39 2.58 -15.10 -0.13
CA ARG A 39 3.52 -15.86 0.72
C ARG A 39 3.75 -15.20 2.07
N PHE A 40 3.89 -13.88 2.11
CA PHE A 40 4.03 -13.16 3.37
C PHE A 40 2.82 -13.43 4.28
N PHE A 41 1.59 -13.24 3.79
CA PHE A 41 0.38 -13.52 4.58
C PHE A 41 0.25 -15.01 4.94
N THR A 42 0.54 -15.92 4.00
CA THR A 42 0.56 -17.36 4.27
C THR A 42 1.47 -17.69 5.44
N GLN A 43 2.70 -17.18 5.42
CA GLN A 43 3.69 -17.44 6.48
C GLN A 43 3.24 -16.85 7.83
N GLN A 44 2.76 -15.60 7.87
CA GLN A 44 2.35 -14.95 9.10
C GLN A 44 1.14 -15.66 9.74
N LEU A 45 0.14 -15.99 8.92
CA LEU A 45 -1.09 -16.65 9.43
C LEU A 45 -0.86 -18.12 9.82
N THR A 46 -0.03 -18.85 9.05
CA THR A 46 0.37 -20.23 9.44
C THR A 46 1.18 -20.22 10.74
N ALA A 47 2.13 -19.27 10.89
CA ALA A 47 2.90 -19.12 12.12
C ALA A 47 2.02 -18.76 13.34
N ALA A 48 0.90 -18.10 13.12
CA ALA A 48 -0.12 -17.81 14.14
C ALA A 48 -1.02 -19.03 14.48
N GLY A 49 -0.83 -20.16 13.81
CA GLY A 49 -1.58 -21.40 14.09
C GLY A 49 -2.87 -21.57 13.30
N HIS A 50 -3.11 -20.76 12.27
CA HIS A 50 -4.27 -20.93 11.39
C HIS A 50 -4.03 -22.00 10.31
N ASN A 51 -5.11 -22.62 9.82
CA ASN A 51 -5.10 -23.54 8.69
C ASN A 51 -5.15 -22.73 7.40
N VAL A 52 -4.02 -22.60 6.72
CA VAL A 52 -3.94 -21.77 5.50
C VAL A 52 -3.86 -22.66 4.26
N SER A 53 -4.84 -22.54 3.40
CA SER A 53 -4.87 -23.14 2.06
C SER A 53 -4.52 -22.08 0.99
N ILE A 54 -3.97 -22.55 -0.12
CA ILE A 54 -3.60 -21.67 -1.25
C ILE A 54 -4.40 -22.12 -2.46
N LEU A 55 -4.95 -21.16 -3.21
CA LEU A 55 -5.58 -21.36 -4.50
C LEU A 55 -4.85 -20.53 -5.56
N GLU A 56 -4.28 -21.19 -6.55
CA GLU A 56 -3.62 -20.56 -7.70
C GLU A 56 -4.48 -20.69 -8.97
N ASN A 57 -3.99 -20.16 -10.07
CA ASN A 57 -4.75 -20.17 -11.32
C ASN A 57 -5.04 -21.59 -11.85
N GLU A 58 -4.18 -22.54 -11.56
CA GLU A 58 -4.34 -23.95 -11.92
C GLU A 58 -5.25 -24.75 -10.98
N ASP A 59 -5.58 -24.22 -9.80
CA ASP A 59 -6.28 -24.97 -8.73
C ASP A 59 -7.80 -24.75 -8.73
N TRP A 60 -8.37 -24.05 -9.71
CA TRP A 60 -9.79 -23.69 -9.71
C TRP A 60 -10.75 -24.89 -9.82
N GLU A 61 -10.29 -26.05 -10.25
CA GLU A 61 -11.06 -27.30 -10.19
C GLU A 61 -11.34 -27.75 -8.74
N TYR A 62 -10.54 -27.30 -7.78
CA TYR A 62 -10.69 -27.57 -6.35
C TYR A 62 -11.33 -26.39 -5.58
N ALA A 63 -11.85 -25.39 -6.28
CA ALA A 63 -12.37 -24.16 -5.66
C ALA A 63 -13.50 -24.43 -4.67
N ASP A 64 -14.42 -25.35 -4.96
CA ASP A 64 -15.49 -25.75 -4.05
C ASP A 64 -14.93 -26.22 -2.70
N HIS A 65 -13.88 -27.01 -2.72
CA HIS A 65 -13.26 -27.53 -1.51
C HIS A 65 -12.44 -26.45 -0.77
N LEU A 66 -11.65 -25.67 -1.50
CA LEU A 66 -10.72 -24.68 -0.92
C LEU A 66 -11.44 -23.41 -0.42
N LEU A 67 -12.50 -22.98 -1.09
CA LEU A 67 -13.23 -21.76 -0.75
C LEU A 67 -14.48 -22.04 0.08
N GLY A 68 -15.19 -23.17 -0.16
CA GLY A 68 -16.45 -23.47 0.49
C GLY A 68 -16.34 -23.69 2.01
N SER A 69 -15.17 -24.10 2.53
CA SER A 69 -14.91 -24.30 3.95
C SER A 69 -14.13 -23.16 4.61
N ALA A 70 -13.76 -22.12 3.85
CA ALA A 70 -12.97 -21.00 4.34
C ALA A 70 -13.81 -20.04 5.20
N GLU A 71 -13.27 -19.63 6.35
CA GLU A 71 -13.83 -18.56 7.19
C GLU A 71 -13.35 -17.18 6.70
N LEU A 72 -12.15 -17.15 6.10
CA LEU A 72 -11.58 -15.95 5.46
C LEU A 72 -10.97 -16.32 4.12
N VAL A 73 -11.25 -15.50 3.11
CA VAL A 73 -10.58 -15.54 1.80
C VAL A 73 -9.84 -14.24 1.58
N ILE A 74 -8.53 -14.34 1.25
CA ILE A 74 -7.67 -13.21 0.93
C ILE A 74 -7.31 -13.27 -0.55
N VAL A 75 -7.68 -12.24 -1.32
CA VAL A 75 -7.32 -12.11 -2.73
C VAL A 75 -5.99 -11.36 -2.86
N SER A 76 -4.95 -12.07 -3.35
CA SER A 76 -3.56 -11.57 -3.50
C SER A 76 -3.06 -11.79 -4.93
N VAL A 77 -3.79 -11.27 -5.90
CA VAL A 77 -3.46 -11.41 -7.33
C VAL A 77 -3.06 -10.06 -7.94
N PRO A 78 -2.46 -10.02 -9.14
CA PRO A 78 -2.17 -8.76 -9.82
C PRO A 78 -3.42 -7.87 -9.97
N ILE A 79 -3.24 -6.54 -9.86
CA ILE A 79 -4.32 -5.54 -9.83
C ILE A 79 -5.34 -5.79 -10.94
N LYS A 80 -4.88 -5.99 -12.17
CA LYS A 80 -5.71 -6.18 -13.35
C LYS A 80 -6.64 -7.41 -13.32
N TRP A 81 -6.35 -8.39 -12.45
CA TRP A 81 -7.15 -9.61 -12.33
C TRP A 81 -8.02 -9.64 -11.07
N THR A 82 -7.88 -8.64 -10.19
CA THR A 82 -8.49 -8.66 -8.86
C THR A 82 -10.01 -8.74 -8.94
N VAL A 83 -10.65 -7.91 -9.76
CA VAL A 83 -12.12 -7.88 -9.90
C VAL A 83 -12.64 -9.20 -10.49
N ASP A 84 -11.99 -9.72 -11.53
CA ASP A 84 -12.41 -10.99 -12.15
C ASP A 84 -12.27 -12.17 -11.17
N VAL A 85 -11.18 -12.18 -10.38
CA VAL A 85 -10.96 -13.22 -9.37
C VAL A 85 -11.97 -13.10 -8.23
N ILE A 86 -12.28 -11.89 -7.74
CA ILE A 86 -13.34 -11.66 -6.76
C ILE A 86 -14.67 -12.20 -7.25
N LYS A 87 -15.08 -11.83 -8.45
CA LYS A 87 -16.33 -12.28 -9.09
C LYS A 87 -16.39 -13.80 -9.20
N ARG A 88 -15.28 -14.43 -9.62
CA ARG A 88 -15.21 -15.90 -9.74
C ARG A 88 -15.24 -16.57 -8.38
N ALA A 89 -14.45 -16.10 -7.42
CA ALA A 89 -14.35 -16.67 -6.08
C ALA A 89 -15.70 -16.60 -5.33
N SER A 90 -16.42 -15.50 -5.46
CA SER A 90 -17.71 -15.27 -4.78
C SER A 90 -18.76 -16.34 -5.09
N GLN A 91 -18.65 -17.07 -6.20
CA GLN A 91 -19.54 -18.16 -6.57
C GLN A 91 -19.39 -19.41 -5.67
N TYR A 92 -18.27 -19.51 -4.96
CA TYR A 92 -17.92 -20.66 -4.13
C TYR A 92 -17.99 -20.34 -2.63
N LEU A 93 -18.16 -19.06 -2.26
CA LEU A 93 -18.11 -18.64 -0.85
C LEU A 93 -19.46 -18.86 -0.16
N ALA A 94 -19.38 -19.29 1.09
CA ALA A 94 -20.54 -19.25 1.97
C ALA A 94 -20.89 -17.78 2.32
N PRO A 95 -22.17 -17.45 2.58
CA PRO A 95 -22.57 -16.09 2.97
C PRO A 95 -21.89 -15.57 4.26
N THR A 96 -21.33 -16.47 5.06
CA THR A 96 -20.60 -16.14 6.30
C THR A 96 -19.09 -15.99 6.11
N THR A 97 -18.55 -16.36 4.95
CA THR A 97 -17.13 -16.26 4.66
C THR A 97 -16.73 -14.77 4.58
N ALA A 98 -15.73 -14.37 5.34
CA ALA A 98 -15.13 -13.04 5.19
C ALA A 98 -14.26 -12.98 3.93
N LEU A 99 -14.44 -11.96 3.09
CA LEU A 99 -13.68 -11.76 1.86
C LEU A 99 -12.90 -10.45 1.91
N CYS A 100 -11.59 -10.51 1.70
CA CYS A 100 -10.77 -9.30 1.55
C CYS A 100 -9.77 -9.42 0.41
N ASP A 101 -9.31 -8.27 -0.08
CA ASP A 101 -8.20 -8.15 -1.02
C ASP A 101 -7.01 -7.43 -0.37
N ILE A 102 -5.81 -7.60 -0.95
CA ILE A 102 -4.60 -6.89 -0.50
C ILE A 102 -3.90 -6.12 -1.65
N THR A 103 -4.66 -5.68 -2.63
CA THR A 103 -4.13 -4.95 -3.79
C THR A 103 -3.87 -3.46 -3.50
N SER A 104 -3.23 -2.77 -4.44
CA SER A 104 -2.85 -1.36 -4.30
C SER A 104 -3.93 -0.38 -4.76
N VAL A 105 -5.13 -0.85 -5.08
CA VAL A 105 -6.34 -0.06 -5.37
C VAL A 105 -7.48 -0.58 -4.52
N LYS A 106 -8.41 0.28 -4.12
CA LYS A 106 -9.47 -0.12 -3.18
C LYS A 106 -10.88 0.07 -3.73
N THR A 107 -11.13 1.12 -4.48
CA THR A 107 -12.49 1.44 -4.93
C THR A 107 -13.13 0.30 -5.72
N GLU A 108 -12.50 -0.13 -6.81
CA GLU A 108 -13.04 -1.20 -7.65
C GLU A 108 -13.09 -2.57 -6.94
N PRO A 109 -12.03 -3.03 -6.22
CA PRO A 109 -12.09 -4.31 -5.50
C PRO A 109 -13.15 -4.34 -4.41
N VAL A 110 -13.27 -3.30 -3.58
CA VAL A 110 -14.28 -3.26 -2.50
C VAL A 110 -15.68 -3.23 -3.10
N GLN A 111 -15.91 -2.44 -4.15
CA GLN A 111 -17.19 -2.42 -4.86
C GLN A 111 -17.53 -3.79 -5.45
N ALA A 112 -16.58 -4.47 -6.08
CA ALA A 112 -16.79 -5.81 -6.62
C ALA A 112 -17.11 -6.82 -5.51
N MET A 113 -16.40 -6.77 -4.36
CA MET A 113 -16.73 -7.63 -3.23
C MET A 113 -18.16 -7.37 -2.70
N LEU A 114 -18.55 -6.10 -2.59
CA LEU A 114 -19.89 -5.71 -2.14
C LEU A 114 -21.00 -6.17 -3.10
N GLU A 115 -20.72 -6.19 -4.40
CA GLU A 115 -21.66 -6.60 -5.46
C GLU A 115 -21.82 -8.12 -5.54
N TYR A 116 -20.70 -8.85 -5.52
CA TYR A 116 -20.72 -10.29 -5.84
C TYR A 116 -20.74 -11.20 -4.60
N HIS A 117 -20.44 -10.69 -3.41
CA HIS A 117 -20.45 -11.48 -2.17
C HIS A 117 -21.42 -10.88 -1.15
N PRO A 118 -22.36 -11.66 -0.60
CA PRO A 118 -23.36 -11.16 0.36
C PRO A 118 -22.79 -11.01 1.80
N GLY A 119 -21.68 -11.65 2.12
CA GLY A 119 -21.07 -11.72 3.45
C GLY A 119 -20.17 -10.53 3.78
N PRO A 120 -19.33 -10.69 4.81
CA PRO A 120 -18.38 -9.66 5.26
C PRO A 120 -17.34 -9.34 4.19
N VAL A 121 -17.06 -8.05 3.96
CA VAL A 121 -16.05 -7.59 2.98
C VAL A 121 -15.22 -6.44 3.52
N MET A 122 -13.90 -6.47 3.24
CA MET A 122 -12.96 -5.43 3.59
C MET A 122 -11.82 -5.32 2.56
N GLY A 123 -11.46 -4.12 2.16
CA GLY A 123 -10.23 -3.89 1.40
C GLY A 123 -9.06 -3.70 2.33
N LEU A 124 -7.94 -4.37 2.08
CA LEU A 124 -6.68 -4.15 2.79
C LEU A 124 -5.59 -3.68 1.81
N HIS A 125 -4.70 -2.82 2.27
CA HIS A 125 -3.51 -2.46 1.51
C HIS A 125 -2.29 -2.39 2.41
N PRO A 126 -1.43 -3.42 2.39
CA PRO A 126 -0.12 -3.37 3.03
C PRO A 126 0.76 -2.30 2.38
N MET A 127 1.17 -1.27 3.14
CA MET A 127 1.98 -0.16 2.64
C MET A 127 3.47 -0.49 2.58
N PHE A 128 3.79 -1.76 2.43
CA PHE A 128 5.15 -2.29 2.40
C PHE A 128 5.31 -3.34 1.29
N GLY A 129 6.57 -3.59 0.92
CA GLY A 129 6.89 -4.65 -0.04
C GLY A 129 7.12 -6.01 0.64
N PRO A 130 7.20 -7.08 -0.15
CA PRO A 130 7.25 -8.47 0.36
C PRO A 130 8.57 -8.85 1.05
N ASN A 131 9.53 -7.93 1.16
CA ASN A 131 10.84 -8.20 1.75
C ASN A 131 10.88 -7.96 3.26
N VAL A 132 9.77 -7.55 3.87
CA VAL A 132 9.64 -7.40 5.32
C VAL A 132 9.46 -8.78 5.97
N LYS A 133 9.92 -8.91 7.24
CA LYS A 133 9.87 -10.19 7.97
C LYS A 133 8.59 -10.37 8.79
N SER A 134 7.95 -9.28 9.16
CA SER A 134 6.74 -9.25 10.00
C SER A 134 5.99 -7.94 9.77
N PHE A 135 4.86 -7.75 10.45
CA PHE A 135 4.12 -6.49 10.44
C PHE A 135 4.76 -5.38 11.31
N ALA A 136 5.83 -5.69 12.07
CA ALA A 136 6.42 -4.74 13.01
C ALA A 136 6.86 -3.44 12.30
N GLN A 137 6.34 -2.30 12.78
CA GLN A 137 6.55 -0.96 12.23
C GLN A 137 5.99 -0.73 10.81
N GLU A 138 5.22 -1.68 10.29
CA GLU A 138 4.59 -1.57 8.98
C GLU A 138 3.15 -1.07 9.09
N LYS A 139 2.66 -0.43 8.03
CA LYS A 139 1.29 0.09 7.97
C LYS A 139 0.44 -0.75 7.03
N VAL A 140 -0.80 -0.98 7.45
CA VAL A 140 -1.84 -1.59 6.61
C VAL A 140 -3.04 -0.65 6.58
N VAL A 141 -3.44 -0.18 5.40
CA VAL A 141 -4.69 0.56 5.25
C VAL A 141 -5.83 -0.44 5.19
N ALA A 142 -6.86 -0.20 5.99
CA ALA A 142 -8.10 -0.98 6.02
C ALA A 142 -9.26 -0.11 5.51
N CYS A 143 -9.95 -0.58 4.49
CA CYS A 143 -11.13 0.05 3.90
C CYS A 143 -12.35 -0.84 4.18
N PRO A 144 -13.15 -0.53 5.22
CA PRO A 144 -14.34 -1.27 5.55
C PRO A 144 -15.37 -1.26 4.42
N GLY A 145 -16.03 -2.39 4.20
CA GLY A 145 -17.10 -2.51 3.21
C GLY A 145 -18.41 -2.94 3.81
N ARG A 146 -18.49 -4.15 4.37
CA ARG A 146 -19.69 -4.71 5.01
C ARG A 146 -19.28 -5.62 6.15
N GLN A 147 -20.00 -5.56 7.32
CA GLN A 147 -19.79 -6.41 8.49
C GLN A 147 -18.31 -6.47 8.90
N ASP A 148 -17.70 -5.31 9.02
CA ASP A 148 -16.26 -5.09 9.26
C ASP A 148 -15.79 -5.64 10.62
N ASP A 149 -16.69 -5.80 11.60
CA ASP A 149 -16.46 -6.51 12.85
C ASP A 149 -15.96 -7.96 12.66
N SER A 150 -16.34 -8.61 11.57
CA SER A 150 -15.83 -9.95 11.22
C SER A 150 -14.31 -9.98 10.95
N PHE A 151 -13.69 -8.83 10.72
CA PHE A 151 -12.26 -8.69 10.49
C PHE A 151 -11.47 -8.23 11.72
N GLU A 152 -12.11 -7.91 12.85
CA GLU A 152 -11.44 -7.42 14.06
C GLU A 152 -10.26 -8.31 14.47
N TRP A 153 -10.47 -9.64 14.48
CA TRP A 153 -9.43 -10.59 14.84
C TRP A 153 -8.19 -10.50 13.92
N LEU A 154 -8.37 -10.25 12.61
CA LEU A 154 -7.28 -10.10 11.65
C LEU A 154 -6.55 -8.78 11.86
N LEU A 155 -7.30 -7.69 12.09
CA LEU A 155 -6.71 -6.38 12.38
C LEU A 155 -5.97 -6.40 13.73
N ASP A 156 -6.51 -7.07 14.73
CA ASP A 156 -5.84 -7.23 16.03
C ASP A 156 -4.63 -8.16 15.95
N PHE A 157 -4.68 -9.19 15.11
CA PHE A 157 -3.49 -9.99 14.79
C PHE A 157 -2.38 -9.10 14.22
N ILE A 158 -2.67 -8.27 13.20
CA ILE A 158 -1.68 -7.36 12.60
C ILE A 158 -1.12 -6.39 13.66
N LYS A 159 -1.98 -5.78 14.47
CA LYS A 159 -1.56 -4.88 15.57
C LYS A 159 -0.68 -5.60 16.60
N SER A 160 -1.03 -6.83 16.97
CA SER A 160 -0.26 -7.63 17.94
C SER A 160 1.15 -7.97 17.46
N GLN A 161 1.32 -8.03 16.14
CA GLN A 161 2.65 -8.19 15.49
C GLN A 161 3.40 -6.85 15.33
N GLY A 162 2.90 -5.76 15.91
CA GLY A 162 3.50 -4.43 15.85
C GLY A 162 3.17 -3.63 14.59
N GLY A 163 2.16 -4.06 13.82
CA GLY A 163 1.62 -3.34 12.68
C GLY A 163 0.69 -2.20 13.09
N GLU A 164 0.64 -1.15 12.29
CA GLU A 164 -0.28 -0.02 12.44
C GLU A 164 -1.43 -0.15 11.43
N ILE A 165 -2.68 -0.07 11.91
CA ILE A 165 -3.87 -0.06 11.05
C ILE A 165 -4.32 1.38 10.85
N ILE A 166 -4.44 1.78 9.58
CA ILE A 166 -5.01 3.06 9.15
C ILE A 166 -6.36 2.79 8.51
N VAL A 167 -7.43 3.28 9.12
CA VAL A 167 -8.78 3.15 8.54
C VAL A 167 -9.02 4.30 7.57
N SER A 168 -9.54 3.99 6.38
CA SER A 168 -9.84 4.96 5.32
C SER A 168 -11.03 4.47 4.51
N THR A 169 -11.68 5.35 3.73
CA THR A 169 -12.60 4.90 2.69
C THR A 169 -11.83 4.43 1.46
N PRO A 170 -12.42 3.57 0.61
CA PRO A 170 -11.80 3.17 -0.65
C PRO A 170 -11.41 4.35 -1.54
N GLU A 171 -12.26 5.38 -1.61
CA GLU A 171 -12.08 6.57 -2.43
C GLU A 171 -10.95 7.45 -1.90
N GLU A 172 -10.91 7.70 -0.57
CA GLU A 172 -9.83 8.43 0.08
C GLU A 172 -8.49 7.72 -0.10
N HIS A 173 -8.47 6.40 0.10
CA HIS A 173 -7.30 5.58 -0.15
C HIS A 173 -6.79 5.76 -1.57
N ASP A 174 -7.64 5.58 -2.59
CA ASP A 174 -7.22 5.64 -3.99
C ASP A 174 -6.76 7.06 -4.36
N TYR A 175 -7.41 8.10 -3.85
CA TYR A 175 -6.97 9.48 -3.99
C TYR A 175 -5.55 9.71 -3.42
N MET A 176 -5.29 9.24 -2.20
CA MET A 176 -3.96 9.36 -1.59
C MET A 176 -2.90 8.57 -2.34
N MET A 177 -3.26 7.40 -2.90
CA MET A 177 -2.34 6.55 -3.66
C MET A 177 -1.93 7.15 -5.01
N VAL A 178 -2.68 8.12 -5.54
CA VAL A 178 -2.22 8.91 -6.70
C VAL A 178 -0.86 9.55 -6.42
N ILE A 179 -0.70 10.17 -5.25
CA ILE A 179 0.55 10.85 -4.87
C ILE A 179 1.54 9.86 -4.24
N ILE A 180 1.12 9.09 -3.24
CA ILE A 180 1.99 8.22 -2.45
C ILE A 180 2.61 7.10 -3.31
N GLN A 181 1.88 6.63 -4.32
CA GLN A 181 2.36 5.56 -5.20
C GLN A 181 2.62 6.02 -6.64
N ALA A 182 1.60 6.45 -7.38
CA ALA A 182 1.71 6.61 -8.83
C ALA A 182 2.74 7.66 -9.23
N THR A 183 2.61 8.90 -8.78
CA THR A 183 3.55 9.97 -9.13
C THR A 183 4.96 9.70 -8.58
N ARG A 184 5.04 9.13 -7.38
CA ARG A 184 6.32 8.73 -6.77
C ARG A 184 7.01 7.61 -7.58
N HIS A 185 6.27 6.59 -8.04
CA HIS A 185 6.82 5.53 -8.90
C HIS A 185 7.29 6.11 -10.21
N PHE A 186 6.47 6.94 -10.86
CA PHE A 186 6.82 7.58 -12.13
C PHE A 186 8.08 8.43 -12.02
N SER A 187 8.20 9.28 -11.00
CA SER A 187 9.39 10.12 -10.80
C SER A 187 10.68 9.28 -10.73
N ARG A 188 10.66 8.22 -9.92
CA ARG A 188 11.84 7.36 -9.73
C ARG A 188 12.12 6.49 -10.94
N PHE A 189 11.08 6.00 -11.59
CA PHE A 189 11.19 5.28 -12.85
C PHE A 189 11.85 6.18 -13.93
N SER A 190 11.39 7.43 -14.07
CA SER A 190 11.93 8.39 -15.04
C SER A 190 13.40 8.71 -14.78
N VAL A 191 13.78 8.95 -13.52
CA VAL A 191 15.19 9.20 -13.17
C VAL A 191 16.05 7.98 -13.45
N GLY A 192 15.58 6.77 -13.12
CA GLY A 192 16.32 5.54 -13.40
C GLY A 192 16.49 5.28 -14.89
N VAL A 193 15.46 5.52 -15.70
CA VAL A 193 15.53 5.44 -17.17
C VAL A 193 16.52 6.45 -17.71
N PHE A 194 16.48 7.70 -17.24
CA PHE A 194 17.44 8.74 -17.65
C PHE A 194 18.89 8.34 -17.33
N LEU A 195 19.17 7.90 -16.10
CA LEU A 195 20.52 7.46 -15.71
C LEU A 195 21.05 6.31 -16.59
N ALA A 196 20.17 5.38 -16.96
CA ALA A 196 20.51 4.27 -17.85
C ALA A 196 20.76 4.73 -19.29
N GLN A 197 19.95 5.66 -19.82
CA GLN A 197 20.11 6.21 -21.17
C GLN A 197 21.40 7.02 -21.32
N GLU A 198 21.77 7.79 -20.28
CA GLU A 198 23.02 8.55 -20.23
C GLU A 198 24.26 7.71 -19.91
N GLY A 199 24.09 6.40 -19.63
CA GLY A 199 25.20 5.49 -19.32
C GLY A 199 25.99 5.91 -18.08
N ILE A 200 25.32 6.45 -17.06
CA ILE A 200 25.97 6.98 -15.86
C ILE A 200 26.66 5.86 -15.07
N ASP A 201 27.95 6.02 -14.79
CA ASP A 201 28.68 5.19 -13.84
C ASP A 201 28.17 5.43 -12.41
N ILE A 202 27.29 4.54 -11.96
CA ILE A 202 26.63 4.65 -10.65
C ILE A 202 27.65 4.53 -9.50
N GLU A 203 28.66 3.67 -9.62
CA GLU A 203 29.67 3.51 -8.54
C GLU A 203 30.49 4.80 -8.42
N ARG A 204 30.91 5.35 -9.54
CA ARG A 204 31.62 6.63 -9.56
C ARG A 204 30.78 7.77 -9.02
N SER A 205 29.50 7.85 -9.40
CA SER A 205 28.58 8.87 -8.90
C SER A 205 28.40 8.76 -7.36
N LEU A 206 28.27 7.54 -6.86
CA LEU A 206 28.16 7.27 -5.41
C LEU A 206 29.45 7.64 -4.65
N SER A 207 30.63 7.46 -5.26
CA SER A 207 31.89 7.82 -4.61
C SER A 207 32.05 9.33 -4.38
N MET A 208 31.31 10.15 -5.15
CA MET A 208 31.34 11.63 -5.10
C MET A 208 30.07 12.23 -4.50
N SER A 209 29.19 11.39 -3.93
CA SER A 209 27.83 11.78 -3.56
C SER A 209 27.66 12.15 -2.09
N SER A 210 26.63 12.98 -1.84
CA SER A 210 26.08 13.21 -0.50
C SER A 210 25.27 12.00 0.02
N PRO A 211 25.00 11.91 1.35
CA PRO A 211 24.12 10.87 1.88
C PRO A 211 22.72 10.86 1.26
N SER A 212 22.15 12.02 0.95
CA SER A 212 20.82 12.12 0.33
C SER A 212 20.78 11.51 -1.07
N TYR A 213 21.81 11.74 -1.89
CA TYR A 213 21.91 11.12 -3.22
C TYR A 213 22.02 9.59 -3.12
N ARG A 214 22.78 9.07 -2.13
CA ARG A 214 22.88 7.62 -1.90
C ARG A 214 21.50 7.02 -1.58
N GLN A 215 20.73 7.67 -0.71
CA GLN A 215 19.37 7.24 -0.40
C GLN A 215 18.46 7.22 -1.64
N GLU A 216 18.56 8.25 -2.51
CA GLU A 216 17.79 8.32 -3.75
C GLU A 216 18.15 7.17 -4.70
N ILE A 217 19.43 6.91 -4.92
CA ILE A 217 19.89 5.78 -5.74
C ILE A 217 19.43 4.43 -5.14
N ASP A 218 19.48 4.27 -3.83
CA ASP A 218 18.99 3.04 -3.17
C ASP A 218 17.48 2.84 -3.35
N ILE A 219 16.70 3.94 -3.35
CA ILE A 219 15.26 3.89 -3.63
C ILE A 219 15.02 3.50 -5.10
N ILE A 220 15.77 4.07 -6.04
CA ILE A 220 15.68 3.74 -7.47
C ILE A 220 16.07 2.27 -7.70
N LYS A 221 17.17 1.79 -7.12
CA LYS A 221 17.59 0.38 -7.20
C LYS A 221 16.49 -0.57 -6.69
N ARG A 222 15.85 -0.23 -5.56
CA ARG A 222 14.74 -1.03 -5.01
C ARG A 222 13.51 -1.04 -5.93
N LEU A 223 13.23 0.05 -6.64
CA LEU A 223 12.16 0.08 -7.63
C LEU A 223 12.45 -0.90 -8.78
N PHE A 224 13.64 -0.84 -9.36
CA PHE A 224 14.02 -1.71 -10.48
C PHE A 224 14.31 -3.17 -10.09
N ALA A 225 14.45 -3.46 -8.81
CA ALA A 225 14.49 -4.84 -8.29
C ALA A 225 13.11 -5.50 -8.16
N GLN A 226 12.02 -4.73 -8.36
CA GLN A 226 10.65 -5.25 -8.36
C GLN A 226 10.29 -5.86 -9.72
N SER A 227 9.11 -6.52 -9.78
CA SER A 227 8.54 -6.91 -11.05
C SER A 227 8.19 -5.69 -11.90
N PRO A 228 8.64 -5.62 -13.17
CA PRO A 228 8.26 -4.53 -14.07
C PRO A 228 6.74 -4.45 -14.26
N HIS A 229 6.04 -5.59 -14.28
CA HIS A 229 4.58 -5.63 -14.37
C HIS A 229 3.92 -4.92 -13.18
N LEU A 230 4.38 -5.19 -11.94
CA LEU A 230 3.84 -4.52 -10.76
C LEU A 230 4.05 -3.01 -10.81
N CYS A 231 5.24 -2.56 -11.18
CA CYS A 231 5.55 -1.13 -11.28
C CYS A 231 4.63 -0.44 -12.30
N VAL A 232 4.45 -1.05 -13.46
CA VAL A 232 3.59 -0.53 -14.53
C VAL A 232 2.12 -0.58 -14.11
N ASP A 233 1.64 -1.71 -13.55
CA ASP A 233 0.26 -1.86 -13.09
C ASP A 233 -0.09 -0.82 -12.01
N ILE A 234 0.82 -0.47 -11.12
CA ILE A 234 0.62 0.60 -10.12
C ILE A 234 0.43 1.97 -10.78
N MET A 235 1.22 2.29 -11.80
CA MET A 235 1.12 3.58 -12.50
C MET A 235 -0.14 3.69 -13.35
N LEU A 236 -0.57 2.59 -13.95
CA LEU A 236 -1.71 2.54 -14.88
C LEU A 236 -3.04 2.16 -14.21
N ALA A 237 -3.05 1.89 -12.89
CA ALA A 237 -4.16 1.26 -12.20
C ALA A 237 -5.49 2.03 -12.30
N THR A 238 -5.46 3.35 -12.35
CA THR A 238 -6.66 4.19 -12.48
C THR A 238 -6.41 5.35 -13.44
N GLN A 239 -7.50 5.90 -14.01
CA GLN A 239 -7.41 7.08 -14.88
C GLN A 239 -6.83 8.29 -14.13
N ASP A 240 -7.14 8.47 -12.85
CA ASP A 240 -6.62 9.57 -12.03
C ASP A 240 -5.11 9.48 -11.85
N ARG A 241 -4.56 8.27 -11.70
CA ARG A 241 -3.11 8.03 -11.65
C ARG A 241 -2.44 8.44 -12.97
N CYS A 242 -3.00 8.05 -14.10
CA CYS A 242 -2.49 8.44 -15.42
C CYS A 242 -2.52 9.95 -15.61
N GLN A 243 -3.61 10.61 -15.24
CA GLN A 243 -3.75 12.07 -15.34
C GLN A 243 -2.78 12.82 -14.43
N ALA A 244 -2.59 12.34 -13.20
CA ALA A 244 -1.64 12.94 -12.26
C ALA A 244 -0.19 12.82 -12.77
N ILE A 245 0.16 11.67 -13.33
CA ILE A 245 1.47 11.47 -13.97
C ILE A 245 1.66 12.44 -15.14
N ALA A 246 0.65 12.62 -16.00
CA ALA A 246 0.71 13.59 -17.10
C ALA A 246 0.92 15.02 -16.58
N LYS A 247 0.16 15.45 -15.55
CA LYS A 247 0.34 16.76 -14.91
C LYS A 247 1.74 16.95 -14.31
N LEU A 248 2.30 15.89 -13.71
CA LEU A 248 3.67 15.93 -13.19
C LEU A 248 4.70 16.07 -14.33
N ALA A 249 4.50 15.37 -15.45
CA ALA A 249 5.36 15.49 -16.63
C ALA A 249 5.29 16.90 -17.22
N ASP A 250 4.11 17.52 -17.29
CA ASP A 250 3.94 18.90 -17.71
C ASP A 250 4.68 19.88 -16.78
N THR A 251 4.66 19.62 -15.47
CA THR A 251 5.42 20.41 -14.49
C THR A 251 6.93 20.28 -14.74
N TYR A 252 7.43 19.06 -14.99
CA TYR A 252 8.84 18.86 -15.35
C TYR A 252 9.22 19.63 -16.63
N ASN A 253 8.42 19.55 -17.68
CA ASN A 253 8.64 20.25 -18.95
C ASN A 253 8.67 21.77 -18.76
N ARG A 254 7.74 22.31 -17.97
CA ARG A 254 7.67 23.74 -17.68
C ARG A 254 8.92 24.21 -16.90
N LEU A 255 9.29 23.52 -15.83
CA LEU A 255 10.48 23.85 -15.06
C LEU A 255 11.77 23.69 -15.89
N ALA A 256 11.89 22.63 -16.68
CA ALA A 256 13.02 22.41 -17.56
C ALA A 256 13.15 23.55 -18.59
N SER A 257 12.03 24.07 -19.09
CA SER A 257 12.04 25.23 -20.02
C SER A 257 12.55 26.51 -19.35
N LEU A 258 12.24 26.74 -18.07
CA LEU A 258 12.79 27.88 -17.31
C LEU A 258 14.32 27.73 -17.12
N VAL A 259 14.77 26.50 -16.81
CA VAL A 259 16.21 26.20 -16.69
C VAL A 259 16.93 26.44 -18.01
N ALA A 260 16.39 25.95 -19.13
CA ALA A 260 16.97 26.11 -20.46
C ALA A 260 17.11 27.58 -20.86
N ARG A 261 16.15 28.44 -20.49
CA ARG A 261 16.18 29.88 -20.73
C ARG A 261 17.01 30.65 -19.70
N LYS A 262 17.52 29.98 -18.67
CA LYS A 262 18.22 30.58 -17.51
C LYS A 262 17.38 31.65 -16.80
N ASP A 263 16.05 31.47 -16.77
CA ASP A 263 15.11 32.40 -16.16
C ASP A 263 15.15 32.28 -14.62
N ARG A 264 16.18 32.88 -14.03
CA ARG A 264 16.45 32.86 -12.62
C ARG A 264 15.28 33.41 -11.78
N THR A 265 14.65 34.49 -12.25
CA THR A 265 13.56 35.14 -11.51
C THR A 265 12.35 34.25 -11.41
N ALA A 266 11.93 33.66 -12.55
CA ALA A 266 10.80 32.73 -12.55
C ALA A 266 11.09 31.46 -11.71
N LEU A 267 12.32 30.93 -11.78
CA LEU A 267 12.70 29.77 -10.96
C LEU A 267 12.66 30.06 -9.45
N ILE A 268 13.09 31.26 -9.02
CA ILE A 268 12.99 31.67 -7.61
C ILE A 268 11.52 31.78 -7.21
N GLN A 269 10.68 32.39 -8.05
CA GLN A 269 9.24 32.51 -7.75
C GLN A 269 8.56 31.13 -7.62
N GLU A 270 8.89 30.16 -8.48
CA GLU A 270 8.39 28.79 -8.36
C GLU A 270 8.83 28.13 -7.04
N PHE A 271 10.09 28.33 -6.65
CA PHE A 271 10.61 27.82 -5.39
C PHE A 271 9.88 28.44 -4.18
N GLU A 272 9.72 29.77 -4.16
CA GLU A 272 9.04 30.49 -3.07
C GLU A 272 7.57 30.08 -2.94
N ASN A 273 6.87 29.89 -4.08
CA ASN A 273 5.50 29.40 -4.10
C ASN A 273 5.41 27.98 -3.48
N ALA A 274 6.34 27.10 -3.85
CA ALA A 274 6.41 25.76 -3.26
C ALA A 274 6.79 25.81 -1.76
N GLN A 275 7.76 26.64 -1.39
CA GLN A 275 8.20 26.82 -0.01
C GLN A 275 7.06 27.26 0.91
N SER A 276 6.22 28.18 0.45
CA SER A 276 5.04 28.64 1.21
C SER A 276 4.03 27.51 1.46
N PHE A 277 3.90 26.57 0.52
CA PHE A 277 3.04 25.39 0.70
C PHE A 277 3.58 24.43 1.78
N PHE A 278 4.92 24.29 1.88
CA PHE A 278 5.58 23.41 2.84
C PHE A 278 5.96 24.10 4.16
N SER A 279 5.50 25.34 4.40
CA SER A 279 5.73 26.00 5.70
C SER A 279 4.99 25.29 6.83
N GLU A 280 5.50 25.40 8.07
CA GLU A 280 4.94 24.69 9.24
C GLU A 280 3.47 24.99 9.50
N GLU A 281 2.97 26.16 9.10
CA GLU A 281 1.55 26.54 9.21
C GLU A 281 0.61 25.65 8.38
N ASN A 282 1.11 25.08 7.27
CA ASN A 282 0.34 24.18 6.40
C ASN A 282 0.59 22.69 6.70
N ILE A 283 1.65 22.35 7.47
CA ILE A 283 1.99 20.97 7.84
C ILE A 283 1.44 20.60 9.22
N SER A 284 1.04 21.60 10.04
CA SER A 284 0.40 21.34 11.33
C SER A 284 -0.90 20.56 11.09
N SER A 285 -0.89 19.35 11.60
CA SER A 285 -1.91 18.30 11.50
C SER A 285 -3.33 18.84 11.41
N PRO A 286 -4.14 18.41 10.45
CA PRO A 286 -5.57 18.63 10.55
C PRO A 286 -6.00 17.96 11.85
N LYS A 287 -6.49 18.72 12.82
CA LYS A 287 -7.29 18.17 13.91
C LYS A 287 -8.36 17.33 13.25
N LEU A 288 -8.35 16.03 13.50
CA LEU A 288 -9.43 15.12 13.20
C LEU A 288 -10.70 15.63 13.89
N SER A 289 -11.34 16.61 13.30
CA SER A 289 -12.75 16.88 13.52
C SER A 289 -13.49 15.85 12.68
N GLN A 290 -14.21 14.97 13.35
CA GLN A 290 -15.14 13.99 12.80
C GLN A 290 -16.32 14.67 12.10
N GLU A 291 -16.10 15.50 11.09
CA GLU A 291 -17.16 16.05 10.26
C GLU A 291 -16.68 16.16 8.81
N ASN A 292 -17.21 15.25 7.99
CA ASN A 292 -17.39 15.36 6.53
C ASN A 292 -16.25 16.02 5.72
N HIS A 293 -15.05 15.41 5.69
CA HIS A 293 -13.98 15.84 4.80
C HIS A 293 -14.14 15.35 3.35
N ALA A 294 -14.93 14.31 3.09
CA ALA A 294 -15.19 13.80 1.74
C ALA A 294 -15.82 14.85 0.81
N ASP A 295 -16.71 15.71 1.32
CA ASP A 295 -17.46 16.67 0.48
C ASP A 295 -16.68 17.95 0.12
N ARG A 296 -15.69 18.38 0.90
CA ARG A 296 -14.98 19.65 0.63
C ARG A 296 -13.83 19.50 -0.37
N HIS A 297 -13.18 18.36 -0.45
CA HIS A 297 -12.09 18.14 -1.42
C HIS A 297 -12.58 17.73 -2.80
N LEU A 298 -13.69 17.01 -2.90
CA LEU A 298 -14.31 16.64 -4.18
C LEU A 298 -14.86 17.84 -4.96
N SER A 299 -15.23 18.94 -4.29
CA SER A 299 -15.74 20.14 -4.97
C SER A 299 -14.67 20.93 -5.74
N ARG A 300 -13.39 20.81 -5.39
CA ARG A 300 -12.28 21.50 -6.09
C ARG A 300 -11.82 20.78 -7.37
N TYR A 301 -12.22 19.53 -7.56
CA TYR A 301 -11.82 18.69 -8.71
C TYR A 301 -12.97 18.25 -9.59
N ARG A 302 -14.20 18.74 -9.37
CA ARG A 302 -15.30 18.53 -10.32
C ARG A 302 -14.97 19.28 -11.59
N MET A 303 -14.55 18.55 -12.62
CA MET A 303 -14.54 19.03 -13.99
C MET A 303 -16.01 19.32 -14.41
N PRO A 304 -16.28 20.40 -15.18
CA PRO A 304 -17.61 20.65 -15.69
C PRO A 304 -18.04 19.46 -16.59
N VAL A 305 -19.22 18.92 -16.30
CA VAL A 305 -19.86 17.91 -17.14
C VAL A 305 -20.11 18.55 -18.50
N VAL A 306 -19.46 18.07 -19.53
CA VAL A 306 -19.74 18.47 -20.92
C VAL A 306 -21.11 17.92 -21.26
N PRO A 307 -22.11 18.73 -21.60
CA PRO A 307 -23.43 18.23 -22.00
C PRO A 307 -23.32 17.47 -23.31
N ASN A 308 -23.83 16.23 -23.31
CA ASN A 308 -24.02 15.46 -24.52
C ASN A 308 -24.84 16.26 -25.50
N ARG A 309 -24.30 16.62 -26.65
CA ARG A 309 -25.06 17.13 -27.79
C ARG A 309 -25.68 15.95 -28.49
N SER A 310 -26.99 15.89 -28.41
CA SER A 310 -27.90 15.11 -29.26
C SER A 310 -27.73 15.44 -30.74
#